data_28e8e05211fdf987e550a9ce3b7d104a
#
_entry.id   28e8e05211fdf987e550a9ce3b7d104a
#
_cell.length_a   1.000
_cell.length_b   1.000
_cell.length_c   1.000
_cell.angle_alpha   90.00
_cell.angle_beta   90.00
_cell.angle_gamma   90.00
#
_symmetry.space_group_name_H-M   'P 1'
#
loop_
_entity.id
_entity.type
_entity.pdbx_description
1 polymer ?
#
loop_
_entity_poly.entity_id
_entity_poly.type
_entity_poly.pdbx_seq_one_letter_code
_entity_poly.pdbx_strand_id
1 'polypeptide(L)'
;MPMTEAMIRTSSEATEHAADSDARLAGVTHILIIDDEAAIRDSLEALLTMEGFEVAMAGDGASGLELLANSAYDLLLLDLALPGESGIDLLPRILETQPGLPVIMITAYGTVSNVVEAIHAGAENFVQKPWDNEKLLADIRAAIGRRRAEEEVVQLKRTLKQRYNFENIVGKSEPMVRLFDLVAQVAPSLSTV
;
A
#
# COMPACT_ATOMS: atom_id res chain seq x y z
N MET A 1 44.24 -6.69 0.30
CA MET A 1 43.19 -7.04 -0.61
C MET A 1 41.91 -7.36 0.16
N PRO A 2 40.96 -6.41 0.31
CA PRO A 2 39.58 -6.74 0.61
C PRO A 2 38.63 -5.93 -0.30
N MET A 3 38.40 -6.42 -1.52
CA MET A 3 37.45 -5.80 -2.46
C MET A 3 36.31 -6.77 -2.88
N THR A 4 36.16 -7.91 -2.21
CA THR A 4 35.23 -8.94 -2.69
C THR A 4 33.90 -8.98 -1.94
N GLU A 5 33.84 -8.52 -0.68
CA GLU A 5 32.60 -8.57 0.12
C GLU A 5 31.57 -7.46 -0.19
N ALA A 6 32.03 -6.27 -0.56
CA ALA A 6 31.13 -5.16 -0.89
C ALA A 6 30.39 -5.36 -2.23
N MET A 7 31.01 -6.09 -3.15
CA MET A 7 30.46 -6.35 -4.49
C MET A 7 29.40 -7.46 -4.50
N ILE A 8 29.43 -8.35 -3.50
CA ILE A 8 28.46 -9.44 -3.36
C ILE A 8 27.16 -8.96 -2.73
N ARG A 9 27.22 -8.01 -1.78
CA ARG A 9 26.03 -7.42 -1.14
C ARG A 9 25.16 -6.62 -2.11
N THR A 10 25.76 -5.78 -2.94
CA THR A 10 25.02 -4.98 -3.94
C THR A 10 24.34 -5.83 -5.02
N SER A 11 24.88 -7.01 -5.32
CA SER A 11 24.27 -7.94 -6.31
C SER A 11 23.06 -8.70 -5.74
N SER A 12 23.05 -8.99 -4.43
CA SER A 12 21.92 -9.67 -3.76
C SER A 12 20.73 -8.72 -3.60
N GLU A 13 20.97 -7.48 -3.15
CA GLU A 13 19.92 -6.45 -2.99
C GLU A 13 19.26 -6.07 -4.32
N ALA A 14 20.03 -6.00 -5.40
CA ALA A 14 19.50 -5.73 -6.74
C ALA A 14 18.64 -6.90 -7.28
N THR A 15 18.95 -8.14 -6.89
CA THR A 15 18.22 -9.34 -7.33
C THR A 15 16.91 -9.49 -6.56
N GLU A 16 16.86 -9.15 -5.27
CA GLU A 16 15.64 -9.16 -4.46
C GLU A 16 14.65 -8.07 -4.90
N HIS A 17 15.14 -6.87 -5.20
CA HIS A 17 14.30 -5.77 -5.70
C HIS A 17 13.74 -6.04 -7.10
N ALA A 18 14.46 -6.77 -7.94
CA ALA A 18 13.99 -7.20 -9.25
C ALA A 18 12.94 -8.32 -9.15
N ALA A 19 13.07 -9.24 -8.19
CA ALA A 19 12.11 -10.31 -7.95
C ALA A 19 10.75 -9.76 -7.44
N ASP A 20 10.77 -8.74 -6.58
CA ASP A 20 9.57 -8.07 -6.06
C ASP A 20 8.83 -7.29 -7.18
N SER A 21 9.57 -6.68 -8.10
CA SER A 21 8.99 -6.05 -9.30
C SER A 21 8.37 -7.05 -10.28
N ASP A 22 8.98 -8.23 -10.44
CA ASP A 22 8.47 -9.30 -11.31
C ASP A 22 7.23 -9.99 -10.72
N ALA A 23 7.13 -10.14 -9.40
CA ALA A 23 5.95 -10.69 -8.71
C ALA A 23 4.71 -9.77 -8.89
N ARG A 24 4.90 -8.46 -8.90
CA ARG A 24 3.82 -7.49 -9.21
C ARG A 24 3.34 -7.55 -10.65
N LEU A 25 4.23 -7.84 -11.59
CA LEU A 25 3.88 -8.11 -12.99
C LEU A 25 3.09 -9.42 -13.15
N ALA A 26 3.26 -10.37 -12.23
CA ALA A 26 2.51 -11.62 -12.19
C ALA A 26 1.13 -11.49 -11.52
N GLY A 27 0.77 -10.32 -10.96
CA GLY A 27 -0.52 -10.07 -10.31
C GLY A 27 -0.66 -10.66 -8.90
N VAL A 28 0.44 -11.11 -8.28
CA VAL A 28 0.47 -11.58 -6.90
C VAL A 28 0.30 -10.39 -5.95
N THR A 29 -0.50 -10.56 -4.92
CA THR A 29 -0.80 -9.52 -3.92
C THR A 29 -0.04 -9.81 -2.63
N HIS A 30 0.76 -8.85 -2.17
CA HIS A 30 1.62 -8.96 -1.00
C HIS A 30 0.98 -8.25 0.20
N ILE A 31 0.77 -8.97 1.29
CA ILE A 31 0.19 -8.44 2.53
C ILE A 31 1.23 -8.53 3.65
N LEU A 32 1.44 -7.43 4.36
CA LEU A 32 2.23 -7.42 5.59
C LEU A 32 1.30 -7.52 6.81
N ILE A 33 1.69 -8.32 7.80
CA ILE A 33 1.02 -8.43 9.09
C ILE A 33 1.99 -7.95 10.17
N ILE A 34 1.58 -6.99 11.00
CA ILE A 34 2.32 -6.56 12.18
C ILE A 34 1.42 -6.78 13.40
N ASP A 35 1.75 -7.77 14.22
CA ASP A 35 1.00 -8.18 15.41
C ASP A 35 1.99 -8.89 16.35
N ASP A 36 1.98 -8.66 17.64
CA ASP A 36 2.91 -9.30 18.57
C ASP A 36 2.54 -10.75 18.93
N GLU A 37 1.26 -11.12 18.77
CA GLU A 37 0.75 -12.45 19.02
C GLU A 37 1.07 -13.42 17.88
N ALA A 38 2.04 -14.34 18.04
CA ALA A 38 2.41 -15.33 17.03
C ALA A 38 1.21 -16.16 16.52
N ALA A 39 0.32 -16.58 17.42
CA ALA A 39 -0.86 -17.36 17.05
C ALA A 39 -1.83 -16.59 16.13
N ILE A 40 -1.93 -15.28 16.30
CA ILE A 40 -2.72 -14.40 15.42
C ILE A 40 -2.06 -14.31 14.04
N ARG A 41 -0.73 -14.07 13.99
CA ARG A 41 0.00 -14.01 12.72
C ARG A 41 -0.11 -15.31 11.94
N ASP A 42 0.09 -16.46 12.60
CA ASP A 42 0.00 -17.80 11.98
C ASP A 42 -1.42 -18.07 11.44
N SER A 43 -2.45 -17.65 12.17
CA SER A 43 -3.85 -17.81 11.75
C SER A 43 -4.17 -16.94 10.53
N LEU A 44 -3.72 -15.69 10.51
CA LEU A 44 -3.89 -14.77 9.39
C LEU A 44 -3.09 -15.23 8.17
N GLU A 45 -1.85 -15.66 8.35
CA GLU A 45 -1.02 -16.20 7.28
C GLU A 45 -1.70 -17.39 6.60
N ALA A 46 -2.18 -18.37 7.39
CA ALA A 46 -2.88 -19.53 6.87
C ALA A 46 -4.12 -19.12 6.06
N LEU A 47 -4.96 -18.22 6.61
CA LEU A 47 -6.16 -17.73 5.94
C LEU A 47 -5.82 -17.03 4.62
N LEU A 48 -4.86 -16.11 4.64
CA LEU A 48 -4.53 -15.28 3.48
C LEU A 48 -3.81 -16.08 2.39
N THR A 49 -2.92 -17.01 2.77
CA THR A 49 -2.24 -17.90 1.83
C THR A 49 -3.22 -18.82 1.11
N MET A 50 -4.24 -19.34 1.80
CA MET A 50 -5.32 -20.12 1.18
C MET A 50 -6.10 -19.32 0.12
N GLU A 51 -6.18 -18.01 0.27
CA GLU A 51 -6.84 -17.07 -0.67
C GLU A 51 -5.90 -16.59 -1.79
N GLY A 52 -4.65 -17.08 -1.82
CA GLY A 52 -3.67 -16.78 -2.86
C GLY A 52 -2.87 -15.49 -2.65
N PHE A 53 -2.84 -14.95 -1.43
CA PHE A 53 -1.99 -13.82 -1.06
C PHE A 53 -0.60 -14.30 -0.63
N GLU A 54 0.42 -13.51 -0.91
CA GLU A 54 1.74 -13.66 -0.28
C GLU A 54 1.81 -12.83 0.99
N VAL A 55 2.31 -13.44 2.07
CA VAL A 55 2.25 -12.85 3.41
C VAL A 55 3.65 -12.72 3.98
N ALA A 56 3.97 -11.52 4.48
CA ALA A 56 5.11 -11.26 5.34
C ALA A 56 4.62 -10.91 6.75
N MET A 57 5.41 -11.23 7.76
CA MET A 57 5.01 -11.06 9.16
C MET A 57 6.10 -10.37 9.97
N ALA A 58 5.68 -9.48 10.88
CA ALA A 58 6.53 -8.86 11.88
C ALA A 58 5.86 -8.96 13.26
N GLY A 59 6.65 -9.14 14.31
CA GLY A 59 6.17 -9.22 15.70
C GLY A 59 6.20 -7.90 16.46
N ASP A 60 6.72 -6.83 15.84
CA ASP A 60 6.85 -5.50 16.42
C ASP A 60 6.95 -4.43 15.35
N GLY A 61 6.81 -3.16 15.75
CA GLY A 61 6.84 -2.03 14.83
C GLY A 61 8.17 -1.82 14.13
N ALA A 62 9.30 -2.09 14.79
CA ALA A 62 10.63 -1.90 14.22
C ALA A 62 10.89 -2.88 13.07
N SER A 63 10.63 -4.17 13.31
CA SER A 63 10.71 -5.22 12.28
C SER A 63 9.75 -4.96 11.12
N GLY A 64 8.54 -4.45 11.41
CA GLY A 64 7.56 -4.08 10.38
C GLY A 64 8.05 -2.94 9.50
N LEU A 65 8.62 -1.89 10.07
CA LEU A 65 9.19 -0.77 9.31
C LEU A 65 10.41 -1.20 8.47
N GLU A 66 11.23 -2.12 8.98
CA GLU A 66 12.35 -2.68 8.21
C GLU A 66 11.85 -3.44 6.97
N LEU A 67 10.80 -4.25 7.10
CA LEU A 67 10.18 -4.93 5.97
C LEU A 67 9.60 -3.93 4.96
N LEU A 68 8.90 -2.88 5.43
CA LEU A 68 8.35 -1.83 4.59
C LEU A 68 9.42 -1.00 3.86
N ALA A 69 10.60 -0.84 4.45
CA ALA A 69 11.72 -0.14 3.81
C ALA A 69 12.38 -0.97 2.69
N ASN A 70 12.32 -2.31 2.79
CA ASN A 70 12.99 -3.21 1.87
C ASN A 70 12.07 -3.77 0.79
N SER A 71 10.76 -3.85 1.04
CA SER A 71 9.78 -4.43 0.12
C SER A 71 8.51 -3.60 0.10
N ALA A 72 7.82 -3.62 -1.04
CA ALA A 72 6.56 -2.92 -1.18
C ALA A 72 5.38 -3.89 -1.00
N TYR A 73 4.35 -3.44 -0.27
CA TYR A 73 3.16 -4.22 0.05
C TYR A 73 1.91 -3.58 -0.54
N ASP A 74 0.91 -4.42 -0.81
CA ASP A 74 -0.39 -3.99 -1.33
C ASP A 74 -1.37 -3.63 -0.22
N LEU A 75 -1.17 -4.20 0.99
CA LEU A 75 -1.98 -3.95 2.18
C LEU A 75 -1.19 -4.29 3.45
N LEU A 76 -1.48 -3.57 4.53
CA LEU A 76 -0.98 -3.85 5.87
C LEU A 76 -2.14 -4.18 6.81
N LEU A 77 -1.99 -5.28 7.56
CA LEU A 77 -2.78 -5.59 8.76
C LEU A 77 -1.94 -5.21 9.98
N LEU A 78 -2.40 -4.26 10.78
CA LEU A 78 -1.64 -3.67 11.89
C LEU A 78 -2.39 -3.83 13.21
N ASP A 79 -1.76 -4.48 14.19
CA ASP A 79 -2.33 -4.48 15.54
C ASP A 79 -2.19 -3.11 16.20
N LEU A 80 -3.21 -2.76 16.97
CA LEU A 80 -3.22 -1.54 17.78
C LEU A 80 -2.22 -1.62 18.94
N ALA A 81 -2.12 -2.77 19.58
CA ALA A 81 -1.35 -2.97 20.80
C ALA A 81 -0.04 -3.70 20.50
N LEU A 82 1.02 -2.96 20.18
CA LEU A 82 2.35 -3.51 19.95
C LEU A 82 3.26 -3.30 21.17
N PRO A 83 4.28 -4.13 21.36
CA PRO A 83 5.27 -3.93 22.42
C PRO A 83 6.01 -2.59 22.24
N GLY A 84 5.90 -1.73 23.24
CA GLY A 84 6.64 -0.47 23.33
C GLY A 84 6.00 0.72 22.61
N GLU A 85 5.09 0.52 21.67
CA GLU A 85 4.38 1.60 20.97
C GLU A 85 2.96 1.20 20.53
N SER A 86 2.08 2.17 20.32
CA SER A 86 0.76 1.91 19.74
C SER A 86 0.85 1.82 18.21
N GLY A 87 0.07 0.90 17.62
CA GLY A 87 -0.09 0.86 16.16
C GLY A 87 -0.59 2.18 15.56
N ILE A 88 -1.37 2.97 16.32
CA ILE A 88 -1.80 4.32 15.87
C ILE A 88 -0.61 5.28 15.80
N ASP A 89 0.31 5.24 16.76
CA ASP A 89 1.51 6.08 16.75
C ASP A 89 2.51 5.65 15.67
N LEU A 90 2.52 4.36 15.33
CA LEU A 90 3.34 3.79 14.27
C LEU A 90 2.82 4.15 12.86
N LEU A 91 1.51 4.29 12.69
CA LEU A 91 0.84 4.45 11.40
C LEU A 91 1.36 5.64 10.56
N PRO A 92 1.59 6.86 11.10
CA PRO A 92 2.17 7.95 10.31
C PRO A 92 3.54 7.60 9.71
N ARG A 93 4.41 6.92 10.47
CA ARG A 93 5.74 6.49 10.00
C ARG A 93 5.64 5.45 8.89
N ILE A 94 4.65 4.57 8.97
CA ILE A 94 4.34 3.59 7.92
C ILE A 94 3.93 4.30 6.64
N LEU A 95 3.01 5.26 6.73
CA LEU A 95 2.51 6.01 5.58
C LEU A 95 3.54 6.97 4.98
N GLU A 96 4.52 7.42 5.78
CA GLU A 96 5.71 8.14 5.26
C GLU A 96 6.63 7.21 4.47
N THR A 97 6.80 5.96 4.90
CA THR A 97 7.64 4.95 4.23
C THR A 97 7.00 4.45 2.95
N GLN A 98 5.69 4.15 2.98
CA GLN A 98 4.92 3.73 1.81
C GLN A 98 3.63 4.56 1.66
N PRO A 99 3.69 5.70 0.98
CA PRO A 99 2.52 6.54 0.75
C PRO A 99 1.42 5.81 -0.02
N GLY A 100 0.19 5.89 0.50
CA GLY A 100 -0.97 5.25 -0.11
C GLY A 100 -1.10 3.74 0.16
N LEU A 101 -0.28 3.17 1.05
CA LEU A 101 -0.48 1.80 1.53
C LEU A 101 -1.80 1.72 2.33
N PRO A 102 -2.78 0.91 1.92
CA PRO A 102 -3.98 0.71 2.72
C PRO A 102 -3.64 -0.05 4.01
N VAL A 103 -4.05 0.51 5.15
CA VAL A 103 -3.82 -0.07 6.46
C VAL A 103 -5.14 -0.41 7.12
N ILE A 104 -5.33 -1.69 7.45
CA ILE A 104 -6.45 -2.16 8.25
C ILE A 104 -5.94 -2.43 9.66
N MET A 105 -6.45 -1.68 10.64
CA MET A 105 -6.13 -1.92 12.04
C MET A 105 -6.88 -3.12 12.58
N ILE A 106 -6.18 -4.01 13.30
CA ILE A 106 -6.78 -5.17 13.98
C ILE A 106 -6.53 -5.05 15.47
N THR A 107 -7.52 -5.24 16.33
CA THR A 107 -7.32 -5.16 17.78
C THR A 107 -8.36 -5.89 18.60
N ALA A 108 -7.98 -6.33 19.79
CA ALA A 108 -8.92 -6.83 20.81
C ALA A 108 -9.73 -5.70 21.48
N TYR A 109 -9.25 -4.44 21.42
CA TYR A 109 -9.79 -3.29 22.16
C TYR A 109 -10.42 -2.26 21.22
N GLY A 110 -11.55 -2.64 20.60
CA GLY A 110 -12.31 -1.79 19.68
C GLY A 110 -13.20 -0.76 20.37
N THR A 111 -12.64 0.23 21.08
CA THR A 111 -13.44 1.37 21.54
C THR A 111 -13.73 2.33 20.41
N VAL A 112 -14.87 3.03 20.47
CA VAL A 112 -15.22 4.06 19.46
C VAL A 112 -14.11 5.11 19.34
N SER A 113 -13.45 5.46 20.45
CA SER A 113 -12.34 6.41 20.47
C SER A 113 -11.17 5.91 19.62
N ASN A 114 -10.73 4.66 19.82
CA ASN A 114 -9.62 4.06 19.09
C ASN A 114 -9.90 3.97 17.58
N VAL A 115 -11.14 3.64 17.21
CA VAL A 115 -11.55 3.60 15.80
C VAL A 115 -11.44 4.98 15.16
N VAL A 116 -11.99 6.01 15.80
CA VAL A 116 -11.93 7.40 15.31
C VAL A 116 -10.49 7.89 15.19
N GLU A 117 -9.67 7.59 16.19
CA GLU A 117 -8.26 7.99 16.22
C GLU A 117 -7.46 7.29 15.11
N ALA A 118 -7.66 5.99 14.91
CA ALA A 118 -7.02 5.23 13.85
C ALA A 118 -7.37 5.77 12.45
N ILE A 119 -8.65 6.06 12.19
CA ILE A 119 -9.09 6.64 10.91
C ILE A 119 -8.50 8.04 10.70
N HIS A 120 -8.44 8.87 11.74
CA HIS A 120 -7.80 10.19 11.66
C HIS A 120 -6.29 10.10 11.42
N ALA A 121 -5.63 9.06 11.95
CA ALA A 121 -4.21 8.80 11.71
C ALA A 121 -3.93 8.25 10.29
N GLY A 122 -4.98 7.89 9.52
CA GLY A 122 -4.86 7.44 8.14
C GLY A 122 -5.12 5.95 7.92
N ALA A 123 -5.63 5.21 8.92
CA ALA A 123 -6.12 3.86 8.70
C ALA A 123 -7.32 3.86 7.76
N GLU A 124 -7.37 2.89 6.86
CA GLU A 124 -8.47 2.74 5.90
C GLU A 124 -9.68 2.04 6.53
N ASN A 125 -9.43 1.09 7.41
CA ASN A 125 -10.47 0.34 8.10
C ASN A 125 -9.97 -0.16 9.46
N PHE A 126 -10.92 -0.67 10.24
CA PHE A 126 -10.69 -1.19 11.58
C PHE A 126 -11.46 -2.49 11.78
N VAL A 127 -10.81 -3.53 12.31
CA VAL A 127 -11.38 -4.85 12.55
C VAL A 127 -11.14 -5.26 14.01
N GLN A 128 -12.19 -5.69 14.69
CA GLN A 128 -12.09 -6.15 16.08
C GLN A 128 -11.81 -7.65 16.14
N LYS A 129 -10.88 -8.06 17.01
CA LYS A 129 -10.64 -9.47 17.39
C LYS A 129 -11.74 -9.95 18.35
N PRO A 130 -12.33 -11.15 18.22
CA PRO A 130 -12.20 -12.05 17.07
C PRO A 130 -13.01 -11.55 15.87
N TRP A 131 -12.48 -11.72 14.67
CA TRP A 131 -13.10 -11.28 13.42
C TRP A 131 -13.86 -12.43 12.75
N ASP A 132 -14.75 -12.05 11.83
CA ASP A 132 -15.32 -12.93 10.82
C ASP A 132 -14.39 -12.99 9.60
N ASN A 133 -14.01 -14.20 9.17
CA ASN A 133 -13.05 -14.39 8.07
C ASN A 133 -13.58 -13.87 6.74
N GLU A 134 -14.87 -14.09 6.43
CA GLU A 134 -15.46 -13.64 5.17
C GLU A 134 -15.48 -12.12 5.10
N LYS A 135 -15.84 -11.47 6.22
CA LYS A 135 -15.84 -10.02 6.33
C LYS A 135 -14.42 -9.44 6.22
N LEU A 136 -13.45 -10.01 6.92
CA LEU A 136 -12.05 -9.57 6.84
C LEU A 136 -11.53 -9.66 5.41
N LEU A 137 -11.77 -10.77 4.72
CA LEU A 137 -11.36 -10.96 3.33
C LEU A 137 -12.06 -9.99 2.38
N ALA A 138 -13.34 -9.68 2.61
CA ALA A 138 -14.06 -8.67 1.84
C ALA A 138 -13.46 -7.28 2.04
N ASP A 139 -13.14 -6.88 3.27
CA ASP A 139 -12.52 -5.62 3.60
C ASP A 139 -11.12 -5.49 2.96
N ILE A 140 -10.29 -6.55 3.02
CA ILE A 140 -8.97 -6.63 2.39
C ILE A 140 -9.09 -6.43 0.86
N ARG A 141 -9.95 -7.20 0.20
CA ARG A 141 -10.16 -7.09 -1.26
C ARG A 141 -10.65 -5.71 -1.68
N ALA A 142 -11.55 -5.12 -0.89
CA ALA A 142 -12.07 -3.78 -1.15
C ALA A 142 -10.97 -2.71 -1.03
N ALA A 143 -10.11 -2.79 -0.02
CA ALA A 143 -9.00 -1.87 0.20
C ALA A 143 -7.98 -1.95 -0.95
N ILE A 144 -7.55 -3.16 -1.33
CA ILE A 144 -6.64 -3.39 -2.46
C ILE A 144 -7.24 -2.89 -3.77
N GLY A 145 -8.54 -3.17 -4.00
CA GLY A 145 -9.25 -2.73 -5.20
C GLY A 145 -9.31 -1.21 -5.33
N ARG A 146 -9.57 -0.47 -4.25
CA ARG A 146 -9.55 1.00 -4.23
C ARG A 146 -8.17 1.55 -4.61
N ARG A 147 -7.11 1.05 -3.96
CA ARG A 147 -5.74 1.46 -4.26
C ARG A 147 -5.38 1.26 -5.73
N ARG A 148 -5.64 0.07 -6.28
CA ARG A 148 -5.36 -0.22 -7.70
C ARG A 148 -6.11 0.71 -8.65
N ALA A 149 -7.38 1.02 -8.37
CA ALA A 149 -8.15 1.96 -9.16
C ALA A 149 -7.58 3.39 -9.10
N GLU A 150 -7.12 3.84 -7.94
CA GLU A 150 -6.46 5.14 -7.76
C GLU A 150 -5.12 5.20 -8.51
N GLU A 151 -4.30 4.16 -8.41
CA GLU A 151 -3.03 4.04 -9.13
C GLU A 151 -3.24 4.06 -10.64
N GLU A 152 -4.26 3.35 -11.15
CA GLU A 152 -4.62 3.34 -12.57
C GLU A 152 -5.02 4.73 -13.06
N VAL A 153 -5.85 5.46 -12.31
CA VAL A 153 -6.23 6.84 -12.64
C VAL A 153 -5.00 7.76 -12.70
N VAL A 154 -4.06 7.62 -11.76
CA VAL A 154 -2.82 8.41 -11.76
C VAL A 154 -1.95 8.07 -12.98
N GLN A 155 -1.82 6.80 -13.33
CA GLN A 155 -1.06 6.35 -14.49
C GLN A 155 -1.69 6.83 -15.80
N LEU A 156 -3.02 6.73 -15.93
CA LEU A 156 -3.75 7.24 -17.09
C LEU A 156 -3.54 8.76 -17.26
N LYS A 157 -3.63 9.53 -16.19
CA LYS A 157 -3.35 10.98 -16.21
C LYS A 157 -1.92 11.29 -16.63
N ARG A 158 -0.93 10.51 -16.18
CA ARG A 158 0.49 10.65 -16.58
C ARG A 158 0.67 10.34 -18.06
N THR A 159 0.09 9.25 -18.54
CA THR A 159 0.16 8.82 -19.96
C THR A 159 -0.51 9.86 -20.87
N LEU A 160 -1.65 10.41 -20.47
CA LEU A 160 -2.32 11.49 -21.20
C LEU A 160 -1.44 12.75 -21.26
N LYS A 161 -0.83 13.16 -20.14
CA LYS A 161 0.11 14.30 -20.14
C LYS A 161 1.31 14.08 -21.07
N GLN A 162 1.84 12.86 -21.13
CA GLN A 162 2.98 12.51 -22.00
C GLN A 162 2.57 12.42 -23.49
N ARG A 163 1.39 11.87 -23.78
CA ARG A 163 0.89 11.71 -25.15
C ARG A 163 0.45 13.03 -25.78
N TYR A 164 -0.18 13.88 -24.98
CA TYR A 164 -0.55 15.24 -25.38
C TYR A 164 0.53 16.18 -24.83
N ASN A 165 1.70 16.17 -25.49
CA ASN A 165 2.83 17.03 -25.14
C ASN A 165 2.46 18.48 -25.48
N PHE A 166 1.73 19.15 -24.58
CA PHE A 166 1.31 20.54 -24.72
C PHE A 166 2.49 21.53 -24.64
N GLU A 167 3.74 21.03 -24.53
CA GLU A 167 4.95 21.86 -24.53
C GLU A 167 5.13 22.65 -25.81
N ASN A 168 4.50 22.24 -26.92
CA ASN A 168 4.52 22.97 -28.18
C ASN A 168 3.41 24.02 -28.33
N ILE A 169 2.48 24.12 -27.37
CA ILE A 169 1.48 25.18 -27.37
C ILE A 169 1.95 26.30 -26.45
N VAL A 170 2.41 27.38 -27.07
CA VAL A 170 2.91 28.59 -26.39
C VAL A 170 1.78 29.28 -25.66
N GLY A 171 1.62 28.98 -24.35
CA GLY A 171 0.65 29.65 -23.50
C GLY A 171 0.67 29.13 -22.07
N LYS A 172 1.53 29.70 -21.23
CA LYS A 172 1.55 29.43 -19.77
C LYS A 172 0.56 30.30 -18.98
N SER A 173 -0.42 30.92 -19.65
CA SER A 173 -1.42 31.72 -18.97
C SER A 173 -2.45 30.84 -18.23
N GLU A 174 -2.90 31.27 -17.07
CA GLU A 174 -3.87 30.55 -16.24
C GLU A 174 -5.16 30.14 -16.99
N PRO A 175 -5.70 30.93 -17.94
CA PRO A 175 -6.83 30.50 -18.78
C PRO A 175 -6.50 29.33 -19.72
N MET A 176 -5.27 29.26 -20.25
CA MET A 176 -4.84 28.16 -21.12
C MET A 176 -4.64 26.85 -20.34
N VAL A 177 -4.11 26.93 -19.12
CA VAL A 177 -4.01 25.77 -18.22
C VAL A 177 -5.40 25.19 -17.93
N ARG A 178 -6.38 26.04 -17.61
CA ARG A 178 -7.78 25.61 -17.40
C ARG A 178 -8.41 25.00 -18.66
N LEU A 179 -8.10 25.56 -19.83
CA LEU A 179 -8.58 25.01 -21.11
C LEU A 179 -7.99 23.62 -21.36
N PHE A 180 -6.70 23.41 -21.06
CA PHE A 180 -6.05 22.11 -21.20
C PHE A 180 -6.60 21.08 -20.22
N ASP A 181 -6.89 21.46 -18.99
CA ASP A 181 -7.54 20.58 -18.02
C ASP A 181 -8.95 20.19 -18.49
N LEU A 182 -9.70 21.12 -19.09
CA LEU A 182 -11.02 20.85 -19.66
C LEU A 182 -10.94 19.91 -20.87
N VAL A 183 -10.00 20.13 -21.78
CA VAL A 183 -9.76 19.28 -22.96
C VAL A 183 -9.33 17.87 -22.52
N ALA A 184 -8.45 17.75 -21.53
CA ALA A 184 -8.04 16.47 -20.97
C ALA A 184 -9.18 15.70 -20.27
N GLN A 185 -10.18 16.41 -19.77
CA GLN A 185 -11.39 15.83 -19.18
C GLN A 185 -12.39 15.33 -20.24
N VAL A 186 -12.48 16.01 -21.39
CA VAL A 186 -13.47 15.72 -22.43
C VAL A 186 -12.91 14.78 -23.51
N ALA A 187 -11.60 14.80 -23.77
CA ALA A 187 -10.95 13.98 -24.79
C ALA A 187 -11.14 12.45 -24.65
N PRO A 188 -11.31 11.87 -23.44
CA PRO A 188 -11.62 10.44 -23.29
C PRO A 188 -13.07 10.08 -23.59
N SER A 189 -14.00 11.03 -23.62
CA SER A 189 -15.37 10.76 -24.05
C SER A 189 -15.39 10.65 -25.57
N LEU A 190 -15.35 9.42 -26.08
CA LEU A 190 -15.67 9.06 -27.48
C LEU A 190 -17.13 9.45 -27.77
N SER A 191 -17.39 10.72 -27.93
CA SER A 191 -18.60 11.22 -28.58
C SER A 191 -18.31 11.27 -30.05
N THR A 192 -18.58 10.17 -30.74
CA THR A 192 -18.72 10.18 -32.19
C THR A 192 -19.94 11.03 -32.51
N VAL A 193 -19.72 12.16 -33.16
CA VAL A 193 -20.76 12.89 -33.90
C VAL A 193 -20.97 12.23 -35.24
#